data_68a35a0ef78668fd9bd31d6999cf6e8f
#
_entry.id   68a35a0ef78668fd9bd31d6999cf6e8f
#
_cell.length_a   1.000
_cell.length_b   1.000
_cell.length_c   1.000
_cell.angle_alpha   90.00
_cell.angle_beta   90.00
_cell.angle_gamma   90.00
#
_symmetry.space_group_name_H-M   'P 1'
#
loop_
_entity.id
_entity.type
_entity.pdbx_description
1 polymer ?
#
loop_
_entity_poly.entity_id
_entity_poly.type
_entity_poly.pdbx_seq_one_letter_code
_entity_poly.pdbx_strand_id
1 'polypeptide(L)'
;MPTTLIVLAHPDQRSFNAQWAQASADASAALGHDVIWSDLYALGFDPAERAAHYDHPAEIPFDPLKAQAHAAATALPADVAAEVDKLRRADRIIFHFPLWWFSPPAMLKGWCDRALAHGALHTTAERFDTGMLRGKKALFCMTTGSSTDESAHNGKEGDVTLLLWPLAYTLRYVGMKVLQPVCVHG
;
A
#
# COMPACT_ATOMS: atom_id res chain seq x y z
N MET A 1 -6.24 8.04 -20.41
CA MET A 1 -5.67 9.01 -19.44
C MET A 1 -4.95 8.24 -18.37
N PRO A 2 -3.88 8.74 -17.78
CA PRO A 2 -3.23 8.06 -16.65
C PRO A 2 -4.17 8.00 -15.44
N THR A 3 -4.09 6.92 -14.67
CA THR A 3 -4.88 6.75 -13.45
C THR A 3 -3.97 6.85 -12.23
N THR A 4 -4.34 7.68 -11.24
CA THR A 4 -3.66 7.81 -9.96
C THR A 4 -4.53 7.23 -8.86
N LEU A 5 -4.00 6.23 -8.14
CA LEU A 5 -4.60 5.70 -6.92
C LEU A 5 -4.03 6.44 -5.71
N ILE A 6 -4.90 7.05 -4.91
CA ILE A 6 -4.56 7.62 -3.60
C ILE A 6 -4.91 6.59 -2.53
N VAL A 7 -3.90 6.16 -1.77
CA VAL A 7 -4.08 5.27 -0.61
C VAL A 7 -3.87 6.09 0.66
N LEU A 8 -4.91 6.21 1.48
CA LEU A 8 -4.86 6.91 2.76
C LEU A 8 -4.98 5.92 3.92
N ALA A 9 -4.01 5.96 4.83
CA ALA A 9 -4.01 5.16 6.04
C ALA A 9 -3.94 6.06 7.29
N HIS A 10 -5.01 6.81 7.55
CA HIS A 10 -5.19 7.64 8.75
C HIS A 10 -6.65 7.60 9.22
N PRO A 11 -6.91 7.43 10.54
CA PRO A 11 -8.29 7.30 11.04
C PRO A 11 -9.07 8.63 11.08
N ASP A 12 -8.41 9.78 11.11
CA ASP A 12 -9.06 11.11 11.14
C ASP A 12 -8.92 11.82 9.79
N GLN A 13 -10.07 12.08 9.16
CA GLN A 13 -10.17 12.80 7.88
C GLN A 13 -9.75 14.28 7.96
N ARG A 14 -9.61 14.83 9.16
CA ARG A 14 -9.11 16.21 9.40
C ARG A 14 -7.60 16.26 9.59
N SER A 15 -6.92 15.10 9.61
CA SER A 15 -5.48 15.00 9.79
C SER A 15 -4.72 15.67 8.65
N PHE A 16 -3.48 16.05 8.92
CA PHE A 16 -2.58 16.54 7.88
C PHE A 16 -2.43 15.52 6.73
N ASN A 17 -2.29 14.22 7.05
CA ASN A 17 -2.20 13.17 6.04
C ASN A 17 -3.43 13.12 5.13
N ALA A 18 -4.65 13.26 5.67
CA ALA A 18 -5.87 13.27 4.88
C ALA A 18 -5.96 14.51 3.99
N GLN A 19 -5.64 15.70 4.51
CA GLN A 19 -5.60 16.94 3.73
C GLN A 19 -4.52 16.88 2.63
N TRP A 20 -3.37 16.30 2.93
CA TRP A 20 -2.31 16.11 1.94
C TRP A 20 -2.71 15.11 0.86
N ALA A 21 -3.41 14.03 1.24
CA ALA A 21 -3.97 13.07 0.28
C ALA A 21 -4.97 13.75 -0.68
N GLN A 22 -5.85 14.62 -0.14
CA GLN A 22 -6.77 15.41 -0.97
C GLN A 22 -6.02 16.35 -1.92
N ALA A 23 -5.03 17.07 -1.43
CA ALA A 23 -4.21 17.95 -2.28
C ALA A 23 -3.48 17.17 -3.40
N SER A 24 -3.02 15.95 -3.12
CA SER A 24 -2.42 15.07 -4.14
C SER A 24 -3.44 14.60 -5.18
N ALA A 25 -4.68 14.33 -4.75
CA ALA A 25 -5.78 13.99 -5.65
C ALA A 25 -6.13 15.16 -6.57
N ASP A 26 -6.30 16.36 -6.00
CA ASP A 26 -6.63 17.58 -6.75
C ASP A 26 -5.53 17.93 -7.77
N ALA A 27 -4.27 17.82 -7.37
CA ALA A 27 -3.12 18.04 -8.26
C ALA A 27 -3.09 17.01 -9.40
N SER A 28 -3.39 15.73 -9.10
CA SER A 28 -3.46 14.69 -10.11
C SER A 28 -4.59 14.94 -11.12
N ALA A 29 -5.77 15.33 -10.62
CA ALA A 29 -6.91 15.68 -11.46
C ALA A 29 -6.61 16.91 -12.36
N ALA A 30 -5.96 17.95 -11.80
CA ALA A 30 -5.54 19.13 -12.56
C ALA A 30 -4.54 18.81 -13.67
N LEU A 31 -3.77 17.71 -13.53
CA LEU A 31 -2.89 17.18 -14.56
C LEU A 31 -3.60 16.26 -15.58
N GLY A 32 -4.91 16.12 -15.48
CA GLY A 32 -5.72 15.30 -16.40
C GLY A 32 -5.67 13.79 -16.09
N HIS A 33 -5.36 13.40 -14.85
CA HIS A 33 -5.43 12.00 -14.45
C HIS A 33 -6.83 11.63 -13.93
N ASP A 34 -7.25 10.41 -14.18
CA ASP A 34 -8.32 9.79 -13.39
C ASP A 34 -7.81 9.54 -11.98
N VAL A 35 -8.60 9.92 -10.97
CA VAL A 35 -8.24 9.72 -9.56
C VAL A 35 -9.18 8.70 -8.93
N ILE A 36 -8.60 7.65 -8.37
CA ILE A 36 -9.30 6.62 -7.61
C ILE A 36 -8.75 6.55 -6.19
N TRP A 37 -9.58 6.10 -5.23
CA TRP A 37 -9.28 6.18 -3.82
C TRP A 37 -9.33 4.84 -3.12
N SER A 38 -8.43 4.66 -2.15
CA SER A 38 -8.45 3.65 -1.11
C SER A 38 -8.22 4.31 0.24
N ASP A 39 -9.27 4.89 0.82
CA ASP A 39 -9.24 5.32 2.21
C ASP A 39 -9.51 4.11 3.10
N LEU A 40 -8.44 3.54 3.64
CA LEU A 40 -8.48 2.23 4.28
C LEU A 40 -9.34 2.20 5.54
N TYR A 41 -9.40 3.33 6.29
CA TYR A 41 -10.24 3.44 7.48
C TYR A 41 -11.71 3.68 7.11
N ALA A 42 -11.98 4.54 6.14
CA ALA A 42 -13.35 4.80 5.69
C ALA A 42 -13.98 3.57 5.01
N LEU A 43 -13.17 2.76 4.32
CA LEU A 43 -13.60 1.48 3.74
C LEU A 43 -13.89 0.42 4.80
N GLY A 44 -13.44 0.61 6.04
CA GLY A 44 -13.50 -0.45 7.06
C GLY A 44 -12.68 -1.68 6.65
N PHE A 45 -11.58 -1.49 5.93
CA PHE A 45 -10.74 -2.60 5.47
C PHE A 45 -10.23 -3.41 6.67
N ASP A 46 -10.43 -4.73 6.65
CA ASP A 46 -9.87 -5.60 7.70
C ASP A 46 -8.39 -5.90 7.39
N PRO A 47 -7.44 -5.38 8.19
CA PRO A 47 -6.01 -5.55 7.91
C PRO A 47 -5.46 -6.93 8.30
N ALA A 48 -6.22 -7.73 9.06
CA ALA A 48 -5.71 -9.01 9.53
C ALA A 48 -5.99 -10.13 8.54
N GLU A 49 -4.94 -10.78 8.04
CA GLU A 49 -5.10 -11.97 7.21
C GLU A 49 -5.60 -13.16 8.04
N ARG A 50 -6.69 -13.82 7.60
CA ARG A 50 -7.34 -14.92 8.33
C ARG A 50 -7.98 -15.94 7.40
N ALA A 51 -8.05 -17.17 7.88
CA ALA A 51 -8.79 -18.26 7.20
C ALA A 51 -10.26 -17.92 6.91
N ALA A 52 -10.90 -17.16 7.82
CA ALA A 52 -12.32 -16.77 7.71
C ALA A 52 -12.63 -15.83 6.53
N HIS A 53 -11.63 -15.26 5.87
CA HIS A 53 -11.82 -14.43 4.67
C HIS A 53 -12.05 -15.26 3.40
N TYR A 54 -11.84 -16.56 3.45
CA TYR A 54 -11.87 -17.44 2.28
C TYR A 54 -12.99 -18.46 2.41
N ASP A 55 -13.76 -18.66 1.34
CA ASP A 55 -14.87 -19.63 1.29
C ASP A 55 -14.39 -21.08 1.48
N HIS A 56 -13.17 -21.35 1.04
CA HIS A 56 -12.49 -22.61 1.29
C HIS A 56 -11.25 -22.31 2.13
N PRO A 57 -11.39 -22.21 3.46
CA PRO A 57 -10.24 -22.06 4.34
C PRO A 57 -9.32 -23.24 4.06
N ALA A 58 -8.13 -22.89 3.62
CA ALA A 58 -7.12 -23.87 3.28
C ALA A 58 -6.87 -24.84 4.44
N GLU A 59 -6.25 -25.93 4.09
CA GLU A 59 -5.74 -26.97 4.97
C GLU A 59 -5.37 -26.52 6.40
N ILE A 60 -5.53 -27.38 7.37
CA ILE A 60 -5.04 -27.11 8.72
C ILE A 60 -3.61 -27.69 8.80
N PRO A 61 -2.61 -26.85 9.12
CA PRO A 61 -2.68 -25.41 9.49
C PRO A 61 -3.00 -24.49 8.31
N PHE A 62 -3.61 -23.31 8.59
CA PHE A 62 -3.93 -22.30 7.58
C PHE A 62 -2.65 -21.80 6.89
N ASP A 63 -2.65 -21.89 5.55
CA ASP A 63 -1.60 -21.38 4.68
C ASP A 63 -2.16 -20.21 3.86
N PRO A 64 -1.84 -18.95 4.21
CA PRO A 64 -2.38 -17.79 3.51
C PRO A 64 -1.95 -17.75 2.03
N LEU A 65 -0.77 -18.25 1.68
CA LEU A 65 -0.29 -18.25 0.30
C LEU A 65 -1.15 -19.16 -0.58
N LYS A 66 -1.47 -20.35 -0.09
CA LYS A 66 -2.36 -21.30 -0.80
C LYS A 66 -3.78 -20.78 -0.87
N ALA A 67 -4.29 -20.19 0.22
CA ALA A 67 -5.63 -19.61 0.26
C ALA A 67 -5.78 -18.46 -0.75
N GLN A 68 -4.81 -17.55 -0.81
CA GLN A 68 -4.78 -16.46 -1.79
C GLN A 68 -4.68 -16.98 -3.22
N ALA A 69 -3.82 -17.98 -3.49
CA ALA A 69 -3.69 -18.58 -4.82
C ALA A 69 -4.99 -19.23 -5.29
N HIS A 70 -5.67 -19.97 -4.40
CA HIS A 70 -6.96 -20.56 -4.68
C HIS A 70 -8.03 -19.49 -4.96
N ALA A 71 -8.13 -18.48 -4.11
CA ALA A 71 -9.07 -17.38 -4.26
C ALA A 71 -8.80 -16.57 -5.55
N ALA A 72 -7.54 -16.36 -5.93
CA ALA A 72 -7.19 -15.67 -7.17
C ALA A 72 -7.66 -16.46 -8.42
N ALA A 73 -7.72 -17.78 -8.34
CA ALA A 73 -8.21 -18.65 -9.42
C ALA A 73 -9.74 -18.83 -9.43
N THR A 74 -10.40 -18.53 -8.33
CA THR A 74 -11.86 -18.70 -8.15
C THR A 74 -12.56 -17.37 -7.89
N ALA A 75 -12.55 -16.90 -6.64
CA ALA A 75 -13.10 -15.62 -6.24
C ALA A 75 -12.32 -15.05 -5.04
N LEU A 76 -11.70 -13.89 -5.24
CA LEU A 76 -11.08 -13.15 -4.15
C LEU A 76 -12.15 -12.62 -3.17
N PRO A 77 -11.83 -12.47 -1.86
CA PRO A 77 -12.67 -11.72 -0.95
C PRO A 77 -13.01 -10.35 -1.55
N ALA A 78 -14.26 -9.91 -1.40
CA ALA A 78 -14.79 -8.75 -2.13
C ALA A 78 -13.99 -7.46 -1.89
N ASP A 79 -13.54 -7.24 -0.66
CA ASP A 79 -12.67 -6.12 -0.27
C ASP A 79 -11.31 -6.19 -0.97
N VAL A 80 -10.70 -7.37 -1.04
CA VAL A 80 -9.44 -7.60 -1.74
C VAL A 80 -9.60 -7.48 -3.25
N ALA A 81 -10.68 -8.02 -3.83
CA ALA A 81 -10.95 -7.92 -5.25
C ALA A 81 -11.06 -6.46 -5.72
N ALA A 82 -11.71 -5.61 -4.92
CA ALA A 82 -11.83 -4.18 -5.21
C ALA A 82 -10.45 -3.48 -5.19
N GLU A 83 -9.58 -3.80 -4.24
CA GLU A 83 -8.24 -3.20 -4.16
C GLU A 83 -7.32 -3.72 -5.28
N VAL A 84 -7.41 -5.01 -5.62
CA VAL A 84 -6.69 -5.61 -6.76
C VAL A 84 -7.08 -4.92 -8.08
N ASP A 85 -8.38 -4.66 -8.30
CA ASP A 85 -8.84 -3.91 -9.49
C ASP A 85 -8.24 -2.51 -9.55
N LYS A 86 -8.28 -1.77 -8.44
CA LYS A 86 -7.68 -0.42 -8.36
C LYS A 86 -6.18 -0.45 -8.67
N LEU A 87 -5.43 -1.40 -8.08
CA LEU A 87 -4.00 -1.56 -8.32
C LEU A 87 -3.68 -1.92 -9.79
N ARG A 88 -4.52 -2.73 -10.42
CA ARG A 88 -4.37 -3.07 -11.84
C ARG A 88 -4.62 -1.87 -12.75
N ARG A 89 -5.59 -1.03 -12.43
CA ARG A 89 -5.97 0.15 -13.22
C ARG A 89 -5.01 1.32 -13.04
N ALA A 90 -4.46 1.49 -11.84
CA ALA A 90 -3.59 2.63 -11.53
C ALA A 90 -2.25 2.56 -12.27
N ASP A 91 -1.80 3.67 -12.83
CA ASP A 91 -0.42 3.86 -13.34
C ASP A 91 0.51 4.36 -12.23
N ARG A 92 -0.05 5.09 -11.25
CA ARG A 92 0.64 5.69 -10.11
C ARG A 92 -0.14 5.44 -8.84
N ILE A 93 0.58 5.14 -7.78
CA ILE A 93 0.00 4.94 -6.44
C ILE A 93 0.72 5.90 -5.49
N ILE A 94 -0.05 6.74 -4.80
CA ILE A 94 0.47 7.67 -3.79
C ILE A 94 -0.10 7.26 -2.43
N PHE A 95 0.79 6.90 -1.52
CA PHE A 95 0.45 6.49 -0.17
C PHE A 95 0.60 7.65 0.79
N HIS A 96 -0.44 7.95 1.58
CA HIS A 96 -0.44 8.96 2.62
C HIS A 96 -0.65 8.30 3.98
N PHE A 97 0.33 8.43 4.89
CA PHE A 97 0.27 7.81 6.21
C PHE A 97 1.25 8.46 7.20
N PRO A 98 0.98 8.40 8.50
CA PRO A 98 1.94 8.76 9.53
C PRO A 98 2.90 7.60 9.78
N LEU A 99 4.13 7.91 10.17
CA LEU A 99 5.07 6.93 10.67
C LEU A 99 4.80 6.69 12.15
N TRP A 100 4.25 5.52 12.51
CA TRP A 100 3.95 5.13 13.87
C TRP A 100 4.86 3.98 14.30
N TRP A 101 5.55 4.18 15.41
CA TRP A 101 6.47 3.15 15.90
C TRP A 101 7.43 2.66 14.80
N PHE A 102 8.06 3.63 14.11
CA PHE A 102 9.07 3.41 13.08
C PHE A 102 8.57 2.60 11.85
N SER A 103 7.25 2.57 11.64
CA SER A 103 6.62 1.72 10.62
C SER A 103 5.35 2.40 10.07
N PRO A 104 4.85 1.98 8.90
CA PRO A 104 3.50 2.38 8.50
C PRO A 104 2.46 1.83 9.48
N PRO A 105 1.28 2.48 9.59
CA PRO A 105 0.18 1.96 10.40
C PRO A 105 -0.14 0.49 10.08
N ALA A 106 -0.56 -0.29 11.09
CA ALA A 106 -0.95 -1.69 10.91
C ALA A 106 -2.01 -1.87 9.80
N MET A 107 -2.90 -0.90 9.64
CA MET A 107 -3.88 -0.85 8.56
C MET A 107 -3.21 -0.94 7.19
N LEU A 108 -2.17 -0.15 6.92
CA LEU A 108 -1.47 -0.16 5.63
C LEU A 108 -0.65 -1.44 5.45
N LYS A 109 0.00 -1.92 6.52
CA LYS A 109 0.74 -3.19 6.45
C LYS A 109 -0.19 -4.36 6.12
N GLY A 110 -1.33 -4.45 6.81
CA GLY A 110 -2.32 -5.50 6.57
C GLY A 110 -3.00 -5.37 5.20
N TRP A 111 -3.20 -4.14 4.71
CA TRP A 111 -3.63 -3.94 3.33
C TRP A 111 -2.61 -4.52 2.33
N CYS A 112 -1.32 -4.33 2.55
CA CYS A 112 -0.30 -4.97 1.71
C CYS A 112 -0.37 -6.49 1.78
N ASP A 113 -0.54 -7.06 2.98
CA ASP A 113 -0.58 -8.51 3.18
C ASP A 113 -1.76 -9.17 2.45
N ARG A 114 -2.89 -8.47 2.32
CA ARG A 114 -4.10 -8.99 1.71
C ARG A 114 -4.31 -8.53 0.27
N ALA A 115 -4.14 -7.24 -0.03
CA ALA A 115 -4.41 -6.69 -1.37
C ALA A 115 -3.33 -7.08 -2.40
N LEU A 116 -2.07 -7.27 -1.97
CA LEU A 116 -1.03 -7.78 -2.86
C LEU A 116 -1.08 -9.32 -2.97
N ALA A 117 -2.28 -9.86 -3.16
CA ALA A 117 -2.58 -11.28 -3.07
C ALA A 117 -1.76 -12.13 -4.07
N HIS A 118 -1.25 -13.26 -3.56
CA HIS A 118 -0.58 -14.27 -4.38
C HIS A 118 -1.53 -14.87 -5.42
N GLY A 119 -1.04 -15.03 -6.64
CA GLY A 119 -1.85 -15.47 -7.79
C GLY A 119 -2.61 -14.32 -8.47
N ALA A 120 -2.88 -13.21 -7.77
CA ALA A 120 -3.56 -12.04 -8.34
C ALA A 120 -2.60 -10.95 -8.79
N LEU A 121 -1.61 -10.57 -7.97
CA LEU A 121 -0.66 -9.48 -8.25
C LEU A 121 0.81 -9.91 -8.22
N HIS A 122 1.10 -11.11 -7.81
CA HIS A 122 2.41 -11.74 -7.92
C HIS A 122 2.30 -13.27 -7.87
N THR A 123 3.32 -13.94 -8.37
CA THR A 123 3.54 -15.38 -8.20
C THR A 123 5.01 -15.61 -7.83
N THR A 124 5.41 -16.86 -7.62
CA THR A 124 6.83 -17.20 -7.43
C THR A 124 7.69 -16.92 -8.65
N ALA A 125 7.11 -16.91 -9.86
CA ALA A 125 7.78 -16.60 -11.12
C ALA A 125 7.68 -15.12 -11.52
N GLU A 126 6.57 -14.45 -11.15
CA GLU A 126 6.28 -13.07 -11.54
C GLU A 126 6.47 -12.14 -10.35
N ARG A 127 7.73 -11.71 -10.17
CA ARG A 127 8.19 -10.84 -9.08
C ARG A 127 9.38 -9.99 -9.53
N PHE A 128 9.62 -8.86 -8.87
CA PHE A 128 10.68 -7.91 -9.22
C PHE A 128 10.60 -7.49 -10.69
N ASP A 129 11.62 -7.77 -11.48
CA ASP A 129 11.71 -7.36 -12.88
C ASP A 129 10.68 -8.04 -13.78
N THR A 130 10.09 -9.15 -13.33
CA THR A 130 8.98 -9.84 -14.00
C THR A 130 7.63 -9.60 -13.32
N GLY A 131 7.59 -8.73 -12.29
CA GLY A 131 6.40 -8.50 -11.46
C GLY A 131 5.19 -7.99 -12.25
N MET A 132 4.00 -8.40 -11.83
CA MET A 132 2.73 -8.11 -12.54
C MET A 132 2.37 -6.62 -12.55
N LEU A 133 2.90 -5.83 -11.60
CA LEU A 133 2.68 -4.37 -11.54
C LEU A 133 3.86 -3.57 -12.13
N ARG A 134 4.63 -4.20 -13.01
CA ARG A 134 5.73 -3.55 -13.74
C ARG A 134 5.21 -2.35 -14.56
N GLY A 135 6.01 -1.29 -14.59
CA GLY A 135 5.67 -0.03 -15.24
C GLY A 135 4.94 0.97 -14.36
N LYS A 136 4.34 0.52 -13.25
CA LYS A 136 3.67 1.40 -12.29
C LYS A 136 4.67 2.05 -11.34
N LYS A 137 4.31 3.22 -10.80
CA LYS A 137 5.13 4.00 -9.87
C LYS A 137 4.42 4.12 -8.53
N ALA A 138 5.19 4.01 -7.45
CA ALA A 138 4.70 4.22 -6.08
C ALA A 138 5.46 5.37 -5.42
N LEU A 139 4.76 6.22 -4.69
CA LEU A 139 5.31 7.33 -3.90
C LEU A 139 4.77 7.24 -2.48
N PHE A 140 5.64 7.37 -1.49
CA PHE A 140 5.25 7.54 -0.09
C PHE A 140 5.29 9.01 0.29
N CYS A 141 4.16 9.52 0.77
CA CYS A 141 3.98 10.81 1.40
C CYS A 141 3.66 10.56 2.87
N MET A 142 4.62 10.76 3.74
CA MET A 142 4.50 10.37 5.14
C MET A 142 4.81 11.52 6.09
N THR A 143 4.27 11.44 7.29
CA THR A 143 4.58 12.36 8.37
C THR A 143 5.27 11.64 9.53
N THR A 144 6.13 12.35 10.24
CA THR A 144 6.72 11.90 11.50
C THR A 144 6.71 13.04 12.50
N GLY A 145 6.66 12.71 13.80
CA GLY A 145 6.81 13.70 14.87
C GLY A 145 8.26 14.08 15.19
N SER A 146 9.24 13.43 14.56
CA SER A 146 10.66 13.73 14.74
C SER A 146 11.13 14.83 13.80
N SER A 147 12.16 15.57 14.22
CA SER A 147 12.81 16.57 13.36
C SER A 147 13.58 15.91 12.21
N THR A 148 13.97 16.69 11.22
CA THR A 148 14.79 16.22 10.08
C THR A 148 16.13 15.64 10.55
N ASP A 149 16.80 16.27 11.53
CA ASP A 149 18.09 15.79 12.03
C ASP A 149 17.96 14.48 12.80
N GLU A 150 16.88 14.30 13.56
CA GLU A 150 16.59 13.06 14.28
C GLU A 150 16.25 11.91 13.35
N SER A 151 15.67 12.19 12.19
CA SER A 151 15.25 11.23 11.17
C SER A 151 16.28 11.04 10.05
N ALA A 152 17.46 11.64 10.17
CA ALA A 152 18.56 11.47 9.23
C ALA A 152 19.38 10.19 9.50
N HIS A 153 20.29 9.86 8.60
CA HIS A 153 21.27 8.78 8.82
C HIS A 153 22.05 9.05 10.12
N ASN A 154 22.09 8.08 11.02
CA ASN A 154 22.62 8.19 12.39
C ASN A 154 21.86 9.14 13.33
N GLY A 155 20.71 9.68 12.94
CA GLY A 155 19.81 10.37 13.86
C GLY A 155 19.21 9.38 14.88
N LYS A 156 18.82 9.90 16.06
CA LYS A 156 18.35 9.06 17.17
C LYS A 156 17.03 8.34 16.90
N GLU A 157 16.20 8.87 15.98
CA GLU A 157 14.90 8.27 15.58
C GLU A 157 15.04 7.35 14.36
N GLY A 158 16.25 7.24 13.79
CA GLY A 158 16.54 6.38 12.66
C GLY A 158 16.27 7.00 11.30
N ASP A 159 17.00 6.52 10.30
CA ASP A 159 16.86 6.98 8.92
C ASP A 159 15.50 6.57 8.35
N VAL A 160 14.67 7.55 8.02
CA VAL A 160 13.34 7.35 7.43
C VAL A 160 13.39 6.45 6.19
N THR A 161 14.41 6.56 5.36
CA THR A 161 14.55 5.76 4.15
C THR A 161 14.75 4.28 4.48
N LEU A 162 15.53 4.00 5.53
CA LEU A 162 15.74 2.64 6.02
C LEU A 162 14.49 2.09 6.71
N LEU A 163 13.77 2.92 7.47
CA LEU A 163 12.51 2.52 8.11
C LEU A 163 11.42 2.16 7.08
N LEU A 164 11.42 2.83 5.93
CA LEU A 164 10.48 2.54 4.84
C LEU A 164 10.94 1.38 3.95
N TRP A 165 12.17 0.88 4.10
CA TRP A 165 12.71 -0.16 3.24
C TRP A 165 11.81 -1.40 3.13
N PRO A 166 11.24 -1.98 4.21
CA PRO A 166 10.37 -3.15 4.10
C PRO A 166 9.15 -2.90 3.21
N LEU A 167 8.49 -1.75 3.36
CA LEU A 167 7.33 -1.38 2.54
C LEU A 167 7.75 -1.13 1.08
N ALA A 168 8.82 -0.39 0.86
CA ALA A 168 9.34 -0.12 -0.47
C ALA A 168 9.74 -1.43 -1.18
N TYR A 169 10.37 -2.36 -0.44
CA TYR A 169 10.78 -3.63 -1.01
C TYR A 169 9.59 -4.53 -1.36
N THR A 170 8.53 -4.50 -0.56
CA THR A 170 7.26 -5.18 -0.87
C THR A 170 6.66 -4.69 -2.20
N LEU A 171 6.63 -3.38 -2.44
CA LEU A 171 6.12 -2.83 -3.71
C LEU A 171 7.06 -3.14 -4.90
N ARG A 172 8.36 -3.16 -4.66
CA ARG A 172 9.34 -3.62 -5.68
C ARG A 172 9.18 -5.10 -6.00
N TYR A 173 8.84 -5.92 -4.99
CA TYR A 173 8.60 -7.34 -5.20
C TYR A 173 7.47 -7.60 -6.21
N VAL A 174 6.39 -6.82 -6.18
CA VAL A 174 5.29 -6.93 -7.16
C VAL A 174 5.58 -6.19 -8.49
N GLY A 175 6.77 -5.60 -8.64
CA GLY A 175 7.25 -5.00 -9.89
C GLY A 175 7.14 -3.48 -10.00
N MET A 176 6.71 -2.77 -8.96
CA MET A 176 6.59 -1.31 -9.01
C MET A 176 7.94 -0.61 -8.91
N LYS A 177 8.06 0.54 -9.59
CA LYS A 177 9.14 1.50 -9.34
C LYS A 177 8.77 2.38 -8.15
N VAL A 178 9.44 2.19 -7.02
CA VAL A 178 9.27 3.04 -5.83
C VAL A 178 10.13 4.29 -5.99
N LEU A 179 9.51 5.45 -5.87
CA LEU A 179 10.14 6.76 -5.92
C LEU A 179 10.72 7.12 -4.55
N GLN A 180 11.59 8.13 -4.52
CA GLN A 180 12.08 8.67 -3.25
C GLN A 180 10.90 9.19 -2.43
N PRO A 181 10.78 8.82 -1.15
CA PRO A 181 9.67 9.25 -0.31
C PRO A 181 9.74 10.76 -0.02
N VAL A 182 8.59 11.34 0.23
CA VAL A 182 8.45 12.70 0.75
C VAL A 182 8.03 12.59 2.21
N CYS A 183 8.84 13.13 3.11
CA CYS A 183 8.58 13.15 4.54
C CYS A 183 8.34 14.58 5.01
N VAL A 184 7.28 14.79 5.78
CA VAL A 184 7.03 16.02 6.54
C VAL A 184 7.34 15.74 8.01
N HIS A 185 8.24 16.51 8.56
CA HIS A 185 8.74 16.42 9.93
C HIS A 185 7.96 17.37 10.85
N GLY A 186 7.76 16.97 12.11
CA GLY A 186 7.13 17.77 13.15
C GLY A 186 8.09 18.71 13.88
#